data_c51d478464927ea8c40c548122868472
#
_entry.id   c51d478464927ea8c40c548122868472
#
_cell.length_a   1.000
_cell.length_b   1.000
_cell.length_c   1.000
_cell.angle_alpha   90.00
_cell.angle_beta   90.00
_cell.angle_gamma   90.00
#
_symmetry.space_group_name_H-M   'P 1'
#
loop_
_entity.id
_entity.type
_entity.pdbx_description
1 polymer ?
#
loop_
_entity_poly.entity_id
_entity_poly.type
_entity_poly.pdbx_seq_one_letter_code
_entity_poly.pdbx_strand_id
1 'polypeptide(L)'
;EEMGHSLEEIARSVCQMLPTGGVVFTTEKDVLPIIQEEAAKRRCTVFSVKTNLDDLPDVDFAENEALALSVCEWLGVERSCAIEGIRKRYCRDPFAQEECRMGKHRFVSAFSANDPVSTQKALEHARDGEKRLILVMNQREDRPERARQCEHFAEQCAPDEVWLLGAYQKQMKAKLEKKGIRTRCMPIEDAAEAVRGLDEPTAVQWVDWQTWLPRDILR
;
A
#
# COMPACT_ATOMS: atom_id res chain seq x y z
N GLU A 1 10.39 10.41 10.25
CA GLU A 1 11.19 11.53 10.82
C GLU A 1 12.64 11.48 10.33
N GLU A 2 13.27 10.31 10.26
CA GLU A 2 14.68 10.19 9.85
C GLU A 2 14.95 10.57 8.38
N MET A 3 13.99 10.40 7.49
CA MET A 3 14.12 10.75 6.07
C MET A 3 13.62 12.15 5.70
N GLY A 4 12.98 12.87 6.63
CA GLY A 4 12.40 14.18 6.40
C GLY A 4 10.87 14.20 6.50
N HIS A 5 10.29 15.41 6.44
CA HIS A 5 8.85 15.66 6.59
C HIS A 5 8.18 16.12 5.30
N SER A 6 8.96 16.46 4.28
CA SER A 6 8.47 16.83 2.94
C SER A 6 8.88 15.78 1.90
N LEU A 7 8.14 15.72 0.80
CA LEU A 7 8.48 14.86 -0.32
C LEU A 7 9.88 15.15 -0.88
N GLU A 8 10.27 16.44 -0.88
CA GLU A 8 11.60 16.88 -1.28
C GLU A 8 12.70 16.34 -0.35
N GLU A 9 12.53 16.47 0.98
CA GLU A 9 13.48 15.97 1.96
C GLU A 9 13.63 14.44 1.87
N ILE A 10 12.52 13.75 1.70
CA ILE A 10 12.50 12.29 1.52
C ILE A 10 13.26 11.91 0.23
N ALA A 11 12.99 12.59 -0.88
CA ALA A 11 13.67 12.33 -2.15
C ALA A 11 15.19 12.54 -2.04
N ARG A 12 15.63 13.65 -1.40
CA ARG A 12 17.07 13.89 -1.16
C ARG A 12 17.70 12.84 -0.25
N SER A 13 16.97 12.40 0.78
CA SER A 13 17.43 11.34 1.70
C SER A 13 17.60 10.01 0.96
N VAL A 14 16.61 9.60 0.18
CA VAL A 14 16.67 8.37 -0.63
C VAL A 14 17.79 8.45 -1.66
N CYS A 15 18.02 9.60 -2.30
CA CYS A 15 19.09 9.79 -3.27
C CYS A 15 20.50 9.66 -2.68
N GLN A 16 20.66 9.68 -1.36
CA GLN A 16 21.97 9.41 -0.74
C GLN A 16 22.47 7.97 -1.00
N MET A 17 21.54 7.04 -1.31
CA MET A 17 21.89 5.66 -1.65
C MET A 17 22.40 5.49 -3.09
N LEU A 18 22.36 6.51 -3.93
CA LEU A 18 22.78 6.43 -5.31
C LEU A 18 24.29 6.13 -5.40
N PRO A 19 24.71 5.14 -6.20
CA PRO A 19 26.13 4.83 -6.43
C PRO A 19 26.80 5.96 -7.21
N THR A 20 28.12 5.97 -7.25
CA THR A 20 28.86 6.86 -8.13
C THR A 20 28.97 6.26 -9.54
N GLY A 21 28.58 7.00 -10.57
CA GLY A 21 28.67 6.57 -11.96
C GLY A 21 27.64 5.50 -12.35
N GLY A 22 26.54 5.39 -11.58
CA GLY A 22 25.50 4.38 -11.79
C GLY A 22 24.36 4.85 -12.72
N VAL A 23 23.33 4.02 -12.76
CA VAL A 23 22.09 4.27 -13.51
C VAL A 23 20.91 4.28 -12.55
N VAL A 24 19.98 5.20 -12.75
CA VAL A 24 18.77 5.37 -11.94
C VAL A 24 17.57 5.27 -12.85
N PHE A 25 16.64 4.39 -12.52
CA PHE A 25 15.33 4.33 -13.14
C PHE A 25 14.28 4.83 -12.15
N THR A 26 13.40 5.70 -12.60
CA THR A 26 12.35 6.27 -11.74
C THR A 26 11.07 6.52 -12.52
N THR A 27 9.94 6.30 -11.88
CA THR A 27 8.60 6.69 -12.35
C THR A 27 8.13 7.98 -11.71
N GLU A 28 8.87 8.47 -10.71
CA GLU A 28 8.52 9.68 -9.97
C GLU A 28 8.64 10.93 -10.86
N LYS A 29 7.56 11.69 -10.94
CA LYS A 29 7.48 12.91 -11.74
C LYS A 29 7.68 14.18 -10.90
N ASP A 30 7.07 14.21 -9.72
CA ASP A 30 7.03 15.40 -8.88
C ASP A 30 8.39 15.75 -8.30
N VAL A 31 9.21 14.75 -8.01
CA VAL A 31 10.57 14.91 -7.48
C VAL A 31 11.68 14.61 -8.50
N LEU A 32 11.32 14.43 -9.76
CA LEU A 32 12.29 14.14 -10.83
C LEU A 32 13.43 15.18 -10.90
N PRO A 33 13.19 16.49 -10.79
CA PRO A 33 14.26 17.50 -10.78
C PRO A 33 15.26 17.27 -9.64
N ILE A 34 14.79 16.87 -8.48
CA ILE A 34 15.62 16.60 -7.30
C ILE A 34 16.47 15.35 -7.54
N ILE A 35 15.85 14.28 -8.06
CA ILE A 35 16.55 13.04 -8.41
C ILE A 35 17.66 13.32 -9.44
N GLN A 36 17.39 14.15 -10.46
CA GLN A 36 18.35 14.54 -11.47
C GLN A 36 19.51 15.34 -10.89
N GLU A 37 19.23 16.30 -10.00
CA GLU A 37 20.24 17.10 -9.30
C GLU A 37 21.18 16.21 -8.46
N GLU A 38 20.61 15.33 -7.64
CA GLU A 38 21.37 14.43 -6.77
C GLU A 38 22.18 13.37 -7.58
N ALA A 39 21.58 12.86 -8.65
CA ALA A 39 22.24 11.93 -9.56
C ALA A 39 23.42 12.59 -10.28
N ALA A 40 23.29 13.84 -10.72
CA ALA A 40 24.38 14.59 -11.36
C ALA A 40 25.59 14.75 -10.44
N LYS A 41 25.38 15.02 -9.15
CA LYS A 41 26.45 15.10 -8.14
C LYS A 41 27.27 13.82 -8.06
N ARG A 42 26.64 12.66 -8.38
CA ARG A 42 27.25 11.33 -8.34
C ARG A 42 27.60 10.77 -9.73
N ARG A 43 27.45 11.57 -10.77
CA ARG A 43 27.68 11.18 -12.17
C ARG A 43 26.80 10.00 -12.59
N CYS A 44 25.58 9.91 -12.08
CA CYS A 44 24.60 8.91 -12.47
C CYS A 44 23.81 9.37 -13.69
N THR A 45 23.40 8.42 -14.52
CA THR A 45 22.42 8.64 -15.59
C THR A 45 21.03 8.33 -15.08
N VAL A 46 20.06 9.24 -15.31
CA VAL A 46 18.68 9.07 -14.87
C VAL A 46 17.77 8.77 -16.07
N PHE A 47 17.01 7.69 -15.97
CA PHE A 47 15.96 7.32 -16.90
C PHE A 47 14.59 7.53 -16.23
N SER A 48 13.81 8.49 -16.76
CA SER A 48 12.41 8.66 -16.36
C SER A 48 11.54 7.66 -17.14
N VAL A 49 10.93 6.74 -16.43
CA VAL A 49 10.15 5.64 -16.99
C VAL A 49 8.68 6.05 -17.07
N LYS A 50 8.06 5.79 -18.24
CA LYS A 50 6.62 5.99 -18.44
C LYS A 50 5.86 4.76 -17.93
N THR A 51 4.78 4.99 -17.20
CA THR A 51 3.93 3.94 -16.63
C THR A 51 2.73 3.57 -17.50
N ASN A 52 2.46 4.38 -18.53
CA ASN A 52 1.31 4.18 -19.42
C ASN A 52 1.72 3.32 -20.61
N LEU A 53 1.74 2.01 -20.41
CA LEU A 53 2.19 1.02 -21.39
C LEU A 53 1.01 0.06 -21.66
N ASP A 54 0.46 0.13 -22.86
CA ASP A 54 -0.72 -0.67 -23.27
C ASP A 54 -0.43 -2.18 -23.39
N ASP A 55 0.86 -2.56 -23.38
CA ASP A 55 1.32 -3.94 -23.54
C ASP A 55 1.67 -4.64 -22.20
N LEU A 56 1.49 -3.93 -21.10
CA LEU A 56 1.73 -4.52 -19.78
C LEU A 56 0.69 -5.59 -19.43
N PRO A 57 1.11 -6.69 -18.80
CA PRO A 57 0.16 -7.61 -18.18
C PRO A 57 -0.65 -6.90 -17.09
N ASP A 58 -1.77 -7.48 -16.73
CA ASP A 58 -2.58 -7.01 -15.60
C ASP A 58 -1.87 -7.37 -14.29
N VAL A 59 -1.11 -6.42 -13.75
CA VAL A 59 -0.37 -6.55 -12.49
C VAL A 59 -0.81 -5.49 -11.50
N ASP A 60 -0.57 -5.75 -10.21
CA ASP A 60 -1.04 -4.88 -9.12
C ASP A 60 -0.45 -3.46 -9.16
N PHE A 61 0.77 -3.29 -9.69
CA PHE A 61 1.47 -2.01 -9.75
C PHE A 61 2.19 -1.82 -11.09
N ALA A 62 1.54 -1.14 -12.01
CA ALA A 62 2.09 -0.84 -13.34
C ALA A 62 3.44 -0.10 -13.30
N GLU A 63 3.66 0.74 -12.28
CA GLU A 63 4.91 1.45 -12.06
C GLU A 63 6.08 0.50 -11.84
N ASN A 64 5.89 -0.53 -11.00
CA ASN A 64 6.93 -1.50 -10.68
C ASN A 64 7.29 -2.35 -11.91
N GLU A 65 6.28 -2.72 -12.69
CA GLU A 65 6.50 -3.48 -13.92
C GLU A 65 7.23 -2.64 -14.97
N ALA A 66 6.80 -1.40 -15.18
CA ALA A 66 7.47 -0.48 -16.10
C ALA A 66 8.96 -0.27 -15.73
N LEU A 67 9.27 -0.13 -14.43
CA LEU A 67 10.64 -0.07 -13.94
C LEU A 67 11.41 -1.35 -14.26
N ALA A 68 10.84 -2.51 -13.95
CA ALA A 68 11.48 -3.81 -14.21
C ALA A 68 11.76 -4.01 -15.70
N LEU A 69 10.81 -3.71 -16.58
CA LEU A 69 10.98 -3.77 -18.04
C LEU A 69 12.07 -2.83 -18.52
N SER A 70 12.09 -1.59 -18.06
CA SER A 70 13.11 -0.62 -18.44
C SER A 70 14.52 -1.05 -18.03
N VAL A 71 14.66 -1.68 -16.87
CA VAL A 71 15.94 -2.27 -16.44
C VAL A 71 16.32 -3.46 -17.33
N CYS A 72 15.39 -4.34 -17.65
CA CYS A 72 15.62 -5.47 -18.56
C CYS A 72 16.09 -5.00 -19.95
N GLU A 73 15.41 -4.02 -20.53
CA GLU A 73 15.78 -3.44 -21.83
C GLU A 73 17.17 -2.79 -21.80
N TRP A 74 17.48 -2.07 -20.74
CA TRP A 74 18.82 -1.49 -20.55
C TRP A 74 19.91 -2.55 -20.44
N LEU A 75 19.60 -3.71 -19.87
CA LEU A 75 20.50 -4.86 -19.79
C LEU A 75 20.58 -5.65 -21.11
N GLY A 76 19.87 -5.24 -22.15
CA GLY A 76 19.86 -5.90 -23.46
C GLY A 76 18.88 -7.09 -23.55
N VAL A 77 17.98 -7.24 -22.60
CA VAL A 77 16.90 -8.23 -22.68
C VAL A 77 15.83 -7.67 -23.62
N GLU A 78 15.41 -8.45 -24.60
CA GLU A 78 14.36 -8.09 -25.52
C GLU A 78 13.03 -7.97 -24.76
N ARG A 79 12.25 -6.90 -25.07
CA ARG A 79 11.04 -6.53 -24.34
C ARG A 79 10.01 -7.65 -24.28
N SER A 80 9.78 -8.34 -25.40
CA SER A 80 8.82 -9.47 -25.45
C SER A 80 9.25 -10.60 -24.52
N CYS A 81 10.53 -10.89 -24.43
CA CYS A 81 11.12 -11.88 -23.54
C CYS A 81 10.93 -11.49 -22.07
N ALA A 82 11.15 -10.20 -21.74
CA ALA A 82 10.94 -9.69 -20.39
C ALA A 82 9.46 -9.77 -19.98
N ILE A 83 8.52 -9.36 -20.84
CA ILE A 83 7.08 -9.47 -20.61
C ILE A 83 6.67 -10.93 -20.41
N GLU A 84 7.14 -11.85 -21.25
CA GLU A 84 6.85 -13.27 -21.10
C GLU A 84 7.42 -13.83 -19.78
N GLY A 85 8.60 -13.37 -19.38
CA GLY A 85 9.22 -13.71 -18.09
C GLY A 85 8.36 -13.27 -16.92
N ILE A 86 7.85 -12.04 -16.95
CA ILE A 86 6.94 -11.49 -15.94
C ILE A 86 5.67 -12.35 -15.89
N ARG A 87 4.99 -12.58 -17.01
CA ARG A 87 3.76 -13.39 -17.09
C ARG A 87 3.94 -14.80 -16.54
N LYS A 88 5.06 -15.44 -16.83
CA LYS A 88 5.34 -16.82 -16.37
C LYS A 88 5.72 -16.90 -14.90
N ARG A 89 6.34 -15.86 -14.35
CA ARG A 89 6.89 -15.85 -13.00
C ARG A 89 6.13 -14.97 -12.04
N TYR A 90 5.19 -14.17 -12.55
CA TYR A 90 4.34 -13.39 -11.68
C TYR A 90 3.61 -14.32 -10.73
N CYS A 91 4.02 -14.24 -9.48
CA CYS A 91 3.32 -14.87 -8.38
C CYS A 91 2.65 -13.72 -7.66
N ARG A 92 1.33 -13.66 -7.75
CA ARG A 92 0.58 -12.63 -7.02
C ARG A 92 1.02 -12.66 -5.57
N ASP A 93 1.44 -11.53 -5.05
CA ASP A 93 1.79 -11.41 -3.65
C ASP A 93 0.58 -11.88 -2.82
N PRO A 94 0.72 -12.90 -1.96
CA PRO A 94 -0.39 -13.35 -1.11
C PRO A 94 -0.90 -12.25 -0.18
N PHE A 95 -0.18 -11.14 -0.07
CA PHE A 95 -0.57 -9.93 0.65
C PHE A 95 -1.01 -8.79 -0.29
N ALA A 96 -0.99 -9.02 -1.62
CA ALA A 96 -1.57 -8.08 -2.57
C ALA A 96 -3.06 -7.86 -2.30
N GLN A 97 -3.61 -6.82 -2.89
CA GLN A 97 -5.03 -6.55 -2.80
C GLN A 97 -5.83 -7.75 -3.30
N GLU A 98 -6.40 -8.49 -2.38
CA GLU A 98 -7.31 -9.60 -2.67
C GLU A 98 -8.72 -9.25 -2.24
N GLU A 99 -9.66 -9.58 -3.12
CA GLU A 99 -11.07 -9.55 -2.80
C GLU A 99 -11.57 -10.98 -2.58
N CYS A 100 -12.24 -11.19 -1.45
CA CYS A 100 -12.96 -12.44 -1.22
C CYS A 100 -14.32 -12.16 -0.60
N ARG A 101 -15.22 -13.15 -0.68
CA ARG A 101 -16.51 -13.08 0.00
C ARG A 101 -16.49 -13.98 1.22
N MET A 102 -16.84 -13.39 2.37
CA MET A 102 -17.10 -14.10 3.62
C MET A 102 -18.61 -14.11 3.88
N GLY A 103 -19.30 -15.12 3.36
CA GLY A 103 -20.77 -15.15 3.37
C GLY A 103 -21.36 -13.99 2.54
N LYS A 104 -22.11 -13.09 3.19
CA LYS A 104 -22.69 -11.89 2.56
C LYS A 104 -21.76 -10.67 2.56
N HIS A 105 -20.59 -10.77 3.18
CA HIS A 105 -19.66 -9.66 3.32
C HIS A 105 -18.61 -9.68 2.23
N ARG A 106 -18.24 -8.51 1.74
CA ARG A 106 -17.14 -8.30 0.83
C ARG A 106 -15.89 -7.96 1.64
N PHE A 107 -14.87 -8.77 1.55
CA PHE A 107 -13.60 -8.55 2.22
C PHE A 107 -12.56 -8.11 1.18
N VAL A 108 -11.91 -6.99 1.45
CA VAL A 108 -10.81 -6.47 0.61
C VAL A 108 -9.56 -6.36 1.47
N SER A 109 -8.56 -7.15 1.15
CA SER A 109 -7.26 -7.04 1.81
C SER A 109 -6.46 -5.89 1.21
N ALA A 110 -5.83 -5.11 2.06
CA ALA A 110 -4.87 -4.08 1.68
C ALA A 110 -3.56 -4.28 2.45
N PHE A 111 -3.13 -5.54 2.58
CA PHE A 111 -1.99 -5.92 3.42
C PHE A 111 -0.66 -5.40 2.89
N SER A 112 -0.51 -5.30 1.58
CA SER A 112 0.67 -4.74 0.93
C SER A 112 0.63 -3.21 0.78
N ALA A 113 -0.50 -2.59 1.07
CA ALA A 113 -0.63 -1.14 1.04
C ALA A 113 0.12 -0.52 2.22
N ASN A 114 1.30 0.01 1.95
CA ASN A 114 2.21 0.53 2.97
C ASN A 114 2.14 2.04 3.15
N ASP A 115 1.31 2.72 2.38
CA ASP A 115 1.19 4.18 2.34
C ASP A 115 -0.28 4.59 2.13
N PRO A 116 -0.64 5.86 2.43
CA PRO A 116 -2.00 6.35 2.29
C PRO A 116 -2.57 6.26 0.86
N VAL A 117 -1.74 6.40 -0.19
CA VAL A 117 -2.18 6.42 -1.59
C VAL A 117 -2.62 5.02 -2.03
N SER A 118 -1.78 4.00 -1.77
CA SER A 118 -2.15 2.61 -2.06
C SER A 118 -3.34 2.14 -1.22
N THR A 119 -3.42 2.59 0.04
CA THR A 119 -4.57 2.31 0.91
C THR A 119 -5.84 2.96 0.39
N GLN A 120 -5.77 4.17 -0.16
CA GLN A 120 -6.91 4.87 -0.76
C GLN A 120 -7.42 4.15 -2.02
N LYS A 121 -6.53 3.70 -2.90
CA LYS A 121 -6.91 2.91 -4.09
C LYS A 121 -7.64 1.62 -3.70
N ALA A 122 -7.15 0.91 -2.66
CA ALA A 122 -7.81 -0.27 -2.15
C ALA A 122 -9.19 0.04 -1.55
N LEU A 123 -9.35 1.21 -0.91
CA LEU A 123 -10.62 1.67 -0.35
C LEU A 123 -11.66 1.96 -1.43
N GLU A 124 -11.27 2.65 -2.48
CA GLU A 124 -12.17 2.96 -3.62
C GLU A 124 -12.73 1.67 -4.22
N HIS A 125 -11.87 0.66 -4.35
CA HIS A 125 -12.30 -0.66 -4.78
C HIS A 125 -13.24 -1.34 -3.75
N ALA A 126 -12.94 -1.25 -2.46
CA ALA A 126 -13.78 -1.83 -1.41
C ALA A 126 -15.19 -1.21 -1.33
N ARG A 127 -15.30 0.09 -1.60
CA ARG A 127 -16.57 0.84 -1.54
C ARG A 127 -17.51 0.58 -2.70
N ASP A 128 -17.02 0.04 -3.81
CA ASP A 128 -17.82 -0.13 -5.01
C ASP A 128 -19.08 -0.99 -4.76
N GLY A 129 -20.25 -0.34 -4.83
CA GLY A 129 -21.56 -0.96 -4.63
C GLY A 129 -21.98 -1.28 -3.19
N GLU A 130 -21.15 -1.03 -2.18
CA GLU A 130 -21.45 -1.36 -0.79
C GLU A 130 -21.93 -0.15 0.02
N LYS A 131 -22.98 -0.36 0.84
CA LYS A 131 -23.58 0.71 1.65
C LYS A 131 -22.87 0.94 2.98
N ARG A 132 -22.21 -0.08 3.50
CA ARG A 132 -21.53 -0.05 4.80
C ARG A 132 -20.07 -0.43 4.63
N LEU A 133 -19.17 0.35 5.24
CA LEU A 133 -17.73 0.12 5.25
C LEU A 133 -17.20 0.00 6.67
N ILE A 134 -16.52 -1.10 6.96
CA ILE A 134 -15.70 -1.25 8.15
C ILE A 134 -14.23 -1.22 7.73
N LEU A 135 -13.46 -0.33 8.35
CA LEU A 135 -12.03 -0.24 8.16
C LEU A 135 -11.32 -0.95 9.31
N VAL A 136 -10.65 -2.06 9.02
CA VAL A 136 -9.86 -2.82 10.00
C VAL A 136 -8.41 -2.39 9.90
N MET A 137 -7.83 -1.93 11.00
CA MET A 137 -6.46 -1.41 11.06
C MET A 137 -5.63 -2.17 12.09
N ASN A 138 -4.63 -2.90 11.63
CA ASN A 138 -3.67 -3.58 12.49
C ASN A 138 -2.38 -2.76 12.59
N GLN A 139 -2.00 -2.36 13.82
CA GLN A 139 -0.89 -1.45 14.07
C GLN A 139 0.30 -2.16 14.70
N ARG A 140 1.50 -1.78 14.26
CA ARG A 140 2.77 -2.25 14.82
C ARG A 140 3.26 -1.31 15.91
N GLU A 141 3.84 -1.89 16.95
CA GLU A 141 4.42 -1.13 18.08
C GLU A 141 5.64 -0.31 17.64
N ASP A 142 6.45 -0.82 16.72
CA ASP A 142 7.69 -0.20 16.24
C ASP A 142 7.47 0.93 15.21
N ARG A 143 6.21 1.26 14.86
CA ARG A 143 5.90 2.25 13.82
C ARG A 143 4.81 3.25 14.24
N PRO A 144 5.08 4.11 15.23
CA PRO A 144 4.08 5.06 15.76
C PRO A 144 3.62 6.09 14.72
N GLU A 145 4.48 6.47 13.75
CA GLU A 145 4.10 7.41 12.68
C GLU A 145 3.02 6.83 11.76
N ARG A 146 3.07 5.53 11.49
CA ARG A 146 2.01 4.87 10.70
C ARG A 146 0.67 4.89 11.42
N ALA A 147 0.65 4.77 12.73
CA ALA A 147 -0.59 4.92 13.49
C ALA A 147 -1.20 6.32 13.31
N ARG A 148 -0.38 7.38 13.26
CA ARG A 148 -0.86 8.75 12.96
C ARG A 148 -1.38 8.88 11.53
N GLN A 149 -0.69 8.30 10.55
CA GLN A 149 -1.16 8.27 9.16
C GLN A 149 -2.50 7.53 9.03
N CYS A 150 -2.67 6.40 9.75
CA CYS A 150 -3.92 5.67 9.81
C CYS A 150 -5.07 6.47 10.44
N GLU A 151 -4.79 7.22 11.51
CA GLU A 151 -5.78 8.12 12.11
C GLU A 151 -6.28 9.14 11.07
N HIS A 152 -5.37 9.78 10.36
CA HIS A 152 -5.70 10.76 9.32
C HIS A 152 -6.44 10.12 8.14
N PHE A 153 -6.01 8.94 7.71
CA PHE A 153 -6.67 8.19 6.67
C PHE A 153 -8.11 7.82 7.05
N ALA A 154 -8.34 7.32 8.28
CA ALA A 154 -9.68 7.02 8.75
C ALA A 154 -10.62 8.23 8.77
N GLU A 155 -10.09 9.42 9.07
CA GLU A 155 -10.83 10.67 9.00
C GLU A 155 -11.26 11.02 7.58
N GLN A 156 -10.34 10.87 6.62
CA GLN A 156 -10.61 11.17 5.20
C GLN A 156 -11.59 10.17 4.58
N CYS A 157 -11.48 8.90 4.95
CA CYS A 157 -12.32 7.83 4.42
C CYS A 157 -13.75 7.87 4.93
N ALA A 158 -14.00 8.45 6.10
CA ALA A 158 -15.29 8.43 6.77
C ALA A 158 -15.98 7.05 6.74
N PRO A 159 -15.36 6.00 7.31
CA PRO A 159 -15.96 4.68 7.41
C PRO A 159 -17.13 4.69 8.41
N ASP A 160 -18.04 3.72 8.32
CA ASP A 160 -19.09 3.56 9.31
C ASP A 160 -18.56 3.12 10.67
N GLU A 161 -17.47 2.37 10.66
CA GLU A 161 -16.79 1.89 11.86
C GLU A 161 -15.32 1.59 11.59
N VAL A 162 -14.46 1.83 12.58
CA VAL A 162 -13.04 1.45 12.56
C VAL A 162 -12.80 0.37 13.60
N TRP A 163 -12.20 -0.74 13.19
CA TRP A 163 -11.73 -1.77 14.09
C TRP A 163 -10.22 -1.70 14.24
N LEU A 164 -9.77 -1.56 15.47
CA LEU A 164 -8.36 -1.40 15.81
C LEU A 164 -7.80 -2.68 16.38
N LEU A 165 -6.74 -3.16 15.77
CA LEU A 165 -5.98 -4.34 16.19
C LEU A 165 -4.53 -3.95 16.52
N GLY A 166 -3.81 -4.84 17.19
CA GLY A 166 -2.38 -4.66 17.48
C GLY A 166 -2.10 -3.55 18.49
N ALA A 167 -1.08 -2.72 18.20
CA ALA A 167 -0.64 -1.65 19.09
C ALA A 167 -1.52 -0.38 19.00
N TYR A 168 -1.33 0.55 19.93
CA TYR A 168 -1.94 1.89 19.96
C TYR A 168 -3.48 1.95 19.98
N GLN A 169 -4.19 0.84 20.14
CA GLN A 169 -5.67 0.77 20.07
C GLN A 169 -6.34 1.84 20.94
N LYS A 170 -5.96 1.95 22.22
CA LYS A 170 -6.59 2.88 23.17
C LYS A 170 -6.39 4.35 22.77
N GLN A 171 -5.18 4.70 22.34
CA GLN A 171 -4.83 6.06 21.92
C GLN A 171 -5.58 6.44 20.65
N MET A 172 -5.58 5.56 19.64
CA MET A 172 -6.29 5.78 18.38
C MET A 172 -7.80 5.86 18.60
N LYS A 173 -8.38 4.94 19.37
CA LYS A 173 -9.80 4.96 19.73
C LYS A 173 -10.20 6.30 20.32
N ALA A 174 -9.48 6.79 21.33
CA ALA A 174 -9.79 8.06 21.98
C ALA A 174 -9.75 9.26 21.02
N LYS A 175 -8.90 9.22 20.00
CA LYS A 175 -8.82 10.30 18.98
C LYS A 175 -9.92 10.19 17.94
N LEU A 176 -10.19 8.99 17.40
CA LEU A 176 -11.20 8.77 16.39
C LEU A 176 -12.62 9.01 16.93
N GLU A 177 -12.90 8.58 18.14
CA GLU A 177 -14.20 8.84 18.79
C GLU A 177 -14.46 10.32 19.06
N LYS A 178 -13.42 11.12 19.39
CA LYS A 178 -13.55 12.59 19.48
C LYS A 178 -13.95 13.23 18.15
N LYS A 179 -13.68 12.56 17.03
CA LYS A 179 -14.04 13.01 15.68
C LYS A 179 -15.36 12.39 15.18
N GLY A 180 -16.07 11.68 16.06
CA GLY A 180 -17.37 11.09 15.76
C GLY A 180 -17.29 9.74 15.02
N ILE A 181 -16.09 9.16 14.87
CA ILE A 181 -15.91 7.87 14.19
C ILE A 181 -16.09 6.75 15.20
N ARG A 182 -17.06 5.87 14.96
CA ARG A 182 -17.25 4.67 15.78
C ARG A 182 -16.03 3.78 15.73
N THR A 183 -15.54 3.33 16.89
CA THR A 183 -14.30 2.59 16.97
C THR A 183 -14.43 1.40 17.92
N ARG A 184 -14.02 0.22 17.47
CA ARG A 184 -13.95 -1.00 18.25
C ARG A 184 -12.51 -1.46 18.37
N CYS A 185 -12.06 -1.84 19.58
CA CYS A 185 -10.77 -2.48 19.82
C CYS A 185 -11.00 -3.98 20.03
N MET A 186 -10.15 -4.80 19.44
CA MET A 186 -10.21 -6.25 19.63
C MET A 186 -8.84 -6.91 19.40
N PRO A 187 -8.61 -8.13 19.91
CA PRO A 187 -7.50 -8.97 19.51
C PRO A 187 -7.63 -9.37 18.04
N ILE A 188 -6.50 -9.66 17.38
CA ILE A 188 -6.50 -10.01 15.96
C ILE A 188 -7.22 -11.34 15.69
N GLU A 189 -7.12 -12.28 16.60
CA GLU A 189 -7.77 -13.58 16.56
C GLU A 189 -9.30 -13.51 16.51
N ASP A 190 -9.89 -12.45 17.09
CA ASP A 190 -11.34 -12.27 17.16
C ASP A 190 -11.91 -11.61 15.89
N ALA A 191 -11.07 -10.98 15.08
CA ALA A 191 -11.51 -10.13 13.98
C ALA A 191 -12.29 -10.89 12.90
N ALA A 192 -11.86 -12.10 12.55
CA ALA A 192 -12.54 -12.92 11.54
C ALA A 192 -13.93 -13.37 12.01
N GLU A 193 -14.07 -13.75 13.28
CA GLU A 193 -15.36 -14.12 13.85
C GLU A 193 -16.28 -12.90 13.94
N ALA A 194 -15.73 -11.75 14.32
CA ALA A 194 -16.47 -10.48 14.35
C ALA A 194 -17.03 -10.10 12.98
N VAL A 195 -16.28 -10.33 11.88
CA VAL A 195 -16.78 -10.11 10.50
C VAL A 195 -17.92 -11.07 10.18
N ARG A 196 -17.78 -12.36 10.50
CA ARG A 196 -18.83 -13.36 10.24
C ARG A 196 -20.13 -13.06 11.01
N GLY A 197 -20.01 -12.45 12.19
CA GLY A 197 -21.12 -12.06 13.06
C GLY A 197 -21.85 -10.77 12.66
N LEU A 198 -21.45 -10.10 11.58
CA LEU A 198 -22.15 -8.89 11.12
C LEU A 198 -23.52 -9.23 10.53
N ASP A 199 -24.56 -8.48 10.93
CA ASP A 199 -25.95 -8.74 10.52
C ASP A 199 -26.24 -8.27 9.08
N GLU A 200 -25.59 -7.20 8.62
CA GLU A 200 -25.82 -6.59 7.31
C GLU A 200 -24.67 -6.83 6.33
N PRO A 201 -24.95 -6.92 5.01
CA PRO A 201 -23.89 -6.92 4.00
C PRO A 201 -22.96 -5.72 4.20
N THR A 202 -21.67 -5.98 4.27
CA THR A 202 -20.68 -4.98 4.66
C THR A 202 -19.41 -5.18 3.85
N ALA A 203 -18.85 -4.09 3.34
CA ALA A 203 -17.46 -4.07 2.87
C ALA A 203 -16.54 -4.00 4.09
N VAL A 204 -15.59 -4.90 4.14
CA VAL A 204 -14.55 -4.92 5.16
C VAL A 204 -13.22 -4.73 4.47
N GLN A 205 -12.61 -3.57 4.65
CA GLN A 205 -11.26 -3.32 4.20
C GLN A 205 -10.30 -3.54 5.37
N TRP A 206 -9.39 -4.47 5.17
CA TRP A 206 -8.35 -4.75 6.15
C TRP A 206 -7.02 -4.15 5.71
N VAL A 207 -6.54 -3.19 6.49
CA VAL A 207 -5.22 -2.57 6.33
C VAL A 207 -4.29 -3.18 7.37
N ASP A 208 -3.38 -4.02 6.91
CA ASP A 208 -2.39 -4.64 7.78
C ASP A 208 -0.99 -4.16 7.39
N TRP A 209 -0.40 -3.39 8.26
CA TRP A 209 0.97 -2.94 8.09
C TRP A 209 1.94 -3.81 8.88
N GLN A 210 1.49 -5.00 9.29
CA GLN A 210 2.33 -6.08 9.80
C GLN A 210 2.59 -7.09 8.67
N THR A 211 3.85 -7.47 8.54
CA THR A 211 4.30 -8.48 7.57
C THR A 211 3.90 -9.91 7.96
N TRP A 212 3.07 -10.10 8.99
CA TRP A 212 2.72 -11.43 9.51
C TRP A 212 1.25 -11.50 9.92
N LEU A 213 0.43 -12.06 9.05
CA LEU A 213 -0.91 -12.56 9.41
C LEU A 213 -0.89 -14.08 9.42
N PRO A 214 -1.52 -14.71 10.40
CA PRO A 214 -1.78 -16.14 10.30
C PRO A 214 -2.62 -16.39 9.04
N ARG A 215 -2.09 -17.21 8.12
CA ARG A 215 -2.77 -17.59 6.85
C ARG A 215 -4.14 -18.21 7.07
N ASP A 216 -4.48 -18.57 8.30
CA ASP A 216 -5.72 -19.22 8.70
C ASP A 216 -6.90 -18.25 8.87
N ILE A 217 -6.64 -16.92 8.87
CA ILE A 217 -7.70 -15.89 8.96
C ILE A 217 -8.46 -15.76 7.64
N LEU A 218 -7.83 -16.13 6.51
CA LEU A 218 -8.45 -16.06 5.17
C LEU A 218 -9.04 -17.40 4.69
N ARG A 219 -8.96 -18.44 5.50
CA ARG A 219 -9.60 -19.75 5.27
C ARG A 219 -10.87 -19.88 6.12
#